data_9e740e1eee32a50948a38267acdfd21f
#
_entry.id   9e740e1eee32a50948a38267acdfd21f
#
_cell.length_a   1.000
_cell.length_b   1.000
_cell.length_c   1.000
_cell.angle_alpha   90.00
_cell.angle_beta   90.00
_cell.angle_gamma   90.00
#
_symmetry.space_group_name_H-M   'P 1'
#
loop_
_entity.id
_entity.type
_entity.pdbx_description
1 polymer ?
#
loop_
_entity_poly.entity_id
_entity_poly.type
_entity_poly.pdbx_seq_one_letter_code
_entity_poly.pdbx_strand_id
1 'polypeptide(L)'
;MNNADKRSGSTPSAAKRNNKTLVKFVRLILTPEIGMLIPIILICVLTNNANPVFLTWKFFSKILINSIPIGMMALGQALVTLTGDVDLSVGMNGCFAGIMMGVACDRWGLYTVCGSNALGLIVCMLIGLASGALIGAINGLLTSRFKLSSWITTLATQFICKGLVTTISQGITLDVKALGTKAFKDARPLSLSWLFFIFVLIILLLDIVVRRTSFGYKLRAVGGNPNAATMGGISVNKIRFLAFLLAGIFAALSGVFEVIQQQKAIPTSGEGREFRTIICVSIGGLSAGYGSIWGCAIGILLYHVVIRALEVLGWDKMLQLVLIGAILIVAVLMDIMRKKFEVKQVAK
;
A
#
# COMPACT_ATOMS: atom_id res chain seq x y z
N MET A 1 10.90 -62.90 44.66
CA MET A 1 9.99 -62.00 45.37
C MET A 1 9.83 -60.72 44.56
N ASN A 2 8.55 -60.51 44.18
CA ASN A 2 8.06 -59.40 43.37
C ASN A 2 8.45 -58.01 43.80
N ASN A 3 8.71 -57.11 42.89
CA ASN A 3 8.14 -55.77 42.96
C ASN A 3 7.93 -55.20 41.54
N ALA A 4 6.67 -55.12 41.18
CA ALA A 4 6.18 -54.49 39.96
C ALA A 4 6.07 -53.00 40.18
N ASP A 5 6.83 -52.23 39.43
CA ASP A 5 6.78 -50.77 39.45
C ASP A 5 5.68 -50.29 38.49
N LYS A 6 4.57 -49.80 39.07
CA LYS A 6 3.43 -49.22 38.38
C LYS A 6 3.81 -47.84 37.82
N ARG A 7 4.03 -47.77 36.53
CA ARG A 7 4.05 -46.48 35.81
C ARG A 7 2.63 -45.90 35.78
N SER A 8 2.34 -44.96 36.66
CA SER A 8 1.12 -44.13 36.59
C SER A 8 1.28 -43.11 35.45
N GLY A 9 0.64 -43.41 34.33
CA GLY A 9 0.45 -42.44 33.23
C GLY A 9 -0.49 -41.34 33.69
N SER A 10 0.04 -40.20 34.12
CA SER A 10 -0.75 -39.01 34.38
C SER A 10 -1.19 -38.36 33.09
N THR A 11 -2.41 -38.54 32.69
CA THR A 11 -3.10 -37.75 31.66
C THR A 11 -3.02 -36.26 32.00
N PRO A 12 -2.63 -35.37 31.05
CA PRO A 12 -2.57 -33.94 31.34
C PRO A 12 -3.96 -33.42 31.70
N SER A 13 -4.09 -32.83 32.89
CA SER A 13 -5.34 -32.28 33.45
C SER A 13 -5.99 -31.31 32.44
N ALA A 14 -7.34 -31.40 32.32
CA ALA A 14 -8.15 -30.53 31.43
C ALA A 14 -7.86 -29.05 31.60
N ALA A 15 -7.40 -28.58 32.74
CA ALA A 15 -6.97 -27.22 33.02
C ALA A 15 -5.70 -26.81 32.24
N LYS A 16 -4.75 -27.72 32.04
CA LYS A 16 -3.53 -27.45 31.19
C LYS A 16 -3.87 -27.37 29.71
N ARG A 17 -4.90 -28.09 29.26
CA ARG A 17 -5.37 -28.09 27.86
C ARG A 17 -6.14 -26.80 27.57
N ASN A 18 -6.98 -26.30 28.48
CA ASN A 18 -7.70 -25.05 28.37
C ASN A 18 -6.73 -23.83 28.33
N ASN A 19 -5.70 -23.84 29.16
CA ASN A 19 -4.72 -22.75 29.18
C ASN A 19 -3.88 -22.66 27.87
N LYS A 20 -3.56 -23.82 27.25
CA LYS A 20 -2.87 -23.83 25.96
C LYS A 20 -3.77 -23.32 24.82
N THR A 21 -5.07 -23.60 24.87
CA THR A 21 -6.03 -23.13 23.88
C THR A 21 -6.27 -21.63 24.06
N LEU A 22 -6.40 -21.15 25.30
CA LEU A 22 -6.52 -19.71 25.60
C LEU A 22 -5.28 -18.93 25.16
N VAL A 23 -4.08 -19.44 25.44
CA VAL A 23 -2.81 -18.83 25.02
C VAL A 23 -2.68 -18.81 23.49
N LYS A 24 -3.10 -19.88 22.77
CA LYS A 24 -3.15 -19.90 21.32
C LYS A 24 -4.15 -18.89 20.77
N PHE A 25 -5.33 -18.77 21.38
CA PHE A 25 -6.37 -17.83 20.97
C PHE A 25 -5.93 -16.37 21.22
N VAL A 26 -5.33 -16.08 22.36
CA VAL A 26 -4.75 -14.77 22.67
C VAL A 26 -3.58 -14.44 21.73
N ARG A 27 -2.70 -15.41 21.42
CA ARG A 27 -1.65 -15.21 20.40
C ARG A 27 -2.21 -14.96 19.01
N LEU A 28 -3.29 -15.61 18.63
CA LEU A 28 -3.95 -15.42 17.34
C LEU A 28 -4.54 -14.00 17.25
N ILE A 29 -5.21 -13.53 18.30
CA ILE A 29 -5.77 -12.16 18.37
C ILE A 29 -4.67 -11.09 18.42
N LEU A 30 -3.51 -11.42 18.99
CA LEU A 30 -2.34 -10.54 19.06
C LEU A 30 -1.51 -10.52 17.77
N THR A 31 -1.86 -11.33 16.75
CA THR A 31 -1.24 -11.12 15.42
C THR A 31 -1.68 -9.75 14.89
N PRO A 32 -0.76 -8.94 14.34
CA PRO A 32 -1.09 -7.59 13.86
C PRO A 32 -2.26 -7.59 12.89
N GLU A 33 -2.35 -8.60 12.05
CA GLU A 33 -3.39 -8.74 11.03
C GLU A 33 -4.78 -8.92 11.65
N ILE A 34 -4.94 -9.78 12.65
CA ILE A 34 -6.24 -10.04 13.30
C ILE A 34 -6.60 -8.92 14.25
N GLY A 35 -5.60 -8.37 14.98
CA GLY A 35 -5.79 -7.23 15.86
C GLY A 35 -6.38 -6.00 15.15
N MET A 36 -6.03 -5.78 13.88
CA MET A 36 -6.58 -4.67 13.08
C MET A 36 -8.02 -4.90 12.59
N LEU A 37 -8.51 -6.14 12.53
CA LEU A 37 -9.91 -6.42 12.17
C LEU A 37 -10.88 -5.94 13.25
N ILE A 38 -10.46 -5.94 14.52
CA ILE A 38 -11.31 -5.50 15.66
C ILE A 38 -11.73 -4.03 15.49
N PRO A 39 -10.82 -3.05 15.31
CA PRO A 39 -11.21 -1.67 15.08
C PRO A 39 -12.01 -1.48 13.78
N ILE A 40 -11.75 -2.26 12.72
CA ILE A 40 -12.58 -2.21 11.50
C ILE A 40 -14.03 -2.56 11.83
N ILE A 41 -14.25 -3.70 12.49
CA ILE A 41 -15.60 -4.16 12.86
C ILE A 41 -16.27 -3.15 13.79
N LEU A 42 -15.55 -2.67 14.80
CA LEU A 42 -16.08 -1.69 15.76
C LEU A 42 -16.53 -0.40 15.07
N ILE A 43 -15.70 0.16 14.20
CA ILE A 43 -16.03 1.38 13.45
C ILE A 43 -17.23 1.14 12.52
N CYS A 44 -17.26 -0.01 11.83
CA CYS A 44 -18.38 -0.38 10.97
C CYS A 44 -19.70 -0.46 11.75
N VAL A 45 -19.70 -1.10 12.94
CA VAL A 45 -20.90 -1.23 13.78
C VAL A 45 -21.33 0.14 14.33
N LEU A 46 -20.40 0.91 14.89
CA LEU A 46 -20.73 2.23 15.45
C LEU A 46 -21.25 3.21 14.36
N THR A 47 -20.61 3.22 13.20
CA THR A 47 -21.06 4.09 12.09
C THR A 47 -22.40 3.63 11.54
N ASN A 48 -22.63 2.33 11.43
CA ASN A 48 -23.91 1.81 10.95
C ASN A 48 -25.07 2.10 11.92
N ASN A 49 -24.82 2.13 13.22
CA ASN A 49 -25.83 2.54 14.21
C ASN A 49 -26.23 4.03 14.02
N ALA A 50 -25.29 4.87 13.63
CA ALA A 50 -25.55 6.29 13.33
C ALA A 50 -26.16 6.47 11.92
N ASN A 51 -25.76 5.66 10.95
CA ASN A 51 -26.25 5.71 9.58
C ASN A 51 -26.32 4.30 8.96
N PRO A 52 -27.53 3.68 8.87
CA PRO A 52 -27.72 2.30 8.40
C PRO A 52 -27.28 2.03 6.96
N VAL A 53 -26.97 3.06 6.18
CA VAL A 53 -26.46 2.92 4.80
C VAL A 53 -25.03 2.41 4.77
N PHE A 54 -24.28 2.57 5.86
CA PHE A 54 -22.83 2.30 5.89
C PHE A 54 -22.46 0.85 5.59
N LEU A 55 -23.19 -0.12 6.14
CA LEU A 55 -22.97 -1.56 5.91
C LEU A 55 -23.73 -2.11 4.68
N THR A 56 -24.44 -1.27 3.92
CA THR A 56 -25.03 -1.75 2.67
C THR A 56 -23.94 -2.13 1.69
N TRP A 57 -24.15 -3.23 0.94
CA TRP A 57 -23.17 -3.68 -0.06
C TRP A 57 -22.82 -2.58 -1.08
N LYS A 58 -23.82 -1.80 -1.49
CA LYS A 58 -23.65 -0.67 -2.40
C LYS A 58 -22.68 0.39 -1.86
N PHE A 59 -22.68 0.64 -0.54
CA PHE A 59 -21.77 1.61 0.08
C PHE A 59 -20.41 0.99 0.31
N PHE A 60 -20.35 -0.24 0.82
CA PHE A 60 -19.10 -0.94 1.11
C PHE A 60 -18.28 -1.19 -0.16
N SER A 61 -18.93 -1.54 -1.28
CA SER A 61 -18.25 -1.69 -2.57
C SER A 61 -17.56 -0.40 -3.04
N LYS A 62 -18.12 0.78 -2.72
CA LYS A 62 -17.46 2.07 -2.99
C LYS A 62 -16.20 2.27 -2.14
N ILE A 63 -16.20 1.82 -0.87
CA ILE A 63 -15.01 1.86 -0.01
C ILE A 63 -13.88 1.04 -0.68
N LEU A 64 -14.20 -0.18 -1.12
CA LEU A 64 -13.24 -1.07 -1.78
C LEU A 64 -12.70 -0.48 -3.10
N ILE A 65 -13.55 0.08 -3.94
CA ILE A 65 -13.13 0.69 -5.21
C ILE A 65 -12.25 1.93 -4.96
N ASN A 66 -12.62 2.78 -4.00
CA ASN A 66 -11.86 3.99 -3.69
C ASN A 66 -10.54 3.70 -2.96
N SER A 67 -10.37 2.49 -2.41
CA SER A 67 -9.10 2.07 -1.81
C SER A 67 -8.02 1.72 -2.84
N ILE A 68 -8.36 1.50 -4.11
CA ILE A 68 -7.42 1.03 -5.13
C ILE A 68 -6.25 1.98 -5.33
N PRO A 69 -6.42 3.30 -5.57
CA PRO A 69 -5.29 4.19 -5.85
C PRO A 69 -4.29 4.26 -4.70
N ILE A 70 -4.75 4.56 -3.48
CA ILE A 70 -3.87 4.61 -2.30
C ILE A 70 -3.31 3.22 -1.98
N GLY A 71 -4.12 2.18 -2.17
CA GLY A 71 -3.70 0.81 -1.95
C GLY A 71 -2.56 0.37 -2.86
N MET A 72 -2.61 0.72 -4.15
CA MET A 72 -1.52 0.45 -5.08
C MET A 72 -0.23 1.16 -4.66
N MET A 73 -0.31 2.45 -4.30
CA MET A 73 0.85 3.19 -3.76
C MET A 73 1.39 2.53 -2.48
N ALA A 74 0.50 2.08 -1.58
CA ALA A 74 0.87 1.44 -0.32
C ALA A 74 1.60 0.11 -0.53
N LEU A 75 1.24 -0.68 -1.55
CA LEU A 75 1.97 -1.90 -1.90
C LEU A 75 3.41 -1.58 -2.35
N GLY A 76 3.60 -0.52 -3.15
CA GLY A 76 4.94 -0.04 -3.53
C GLY A 76 5.72 0.46 -2.32
N GLN A 77 5.10 1.30 -1.50
CA GLN A 77 5.68 1.81 -0.26
C GLN A 77 6.06 0.69 0.72
N ALA A 78 5.27 -0.39 0.78
CA ALA A 78 5.56 -1.56 1.60
C ALA A 78 6.92 -2.19 1.26
N LEU A 79 7.27 -2.28 -0.04
CA LEU A 79 8.57 -2.80 -0.47
C LEU A 79 9.72 -1.89 -0.04
N VAL A 80 9.56 -0.58 -0.17
CA VAL A 80 10.55 0.40 0.27
C VAL A 80 10.69 0.39 1.79
N THR A 81 9.57 0.34 2.52
CA THR A 81 9.56 0.25 4.00
C THR A 81 10.26 -1.02 4.49
N LEU A 82 10.08 -2.16 3.80
CA LEU A 82 10.78 -3.40 4.13
C LEU A 82 12.30 -3.30 3.98
N THR A 83 12.85 -2.38 3.17
CA THR A 83 14.30 -2.09 3.13
C THR A 83 14.77 -1.09 4.17
N GLY A 84 13.87 -0.53 4.96
CA GLY A 84 14.17 0.50 5.97
C GLY A 84 14.17 1.91 5.42
N ASP A 85 13.74 2.11 4.18
CA ASP A 85 13.66 3.40 3.50
C ASP A 85 12.21 3.92 3.47
N VAL A 86 12.03 5.16 3.03
CA VAL A 86 10.72 5.81 2.83
C VAL A 86 10.70 6.48 1.46
N ASP A 87 9.59 6.38 0.74
CA ASP A 87 9.38 7.08 -0.52
C ASP A 87 8.24 8.09 -0.38
N LEU A 88 8.56 9.39 -0.35
CA LEU A 88 7.59 10.47 -0.28
C LEU A 88 7.09 10.89 -1.67
N SER A 89 7.72 10.41 -2.74
CA SER A 89 7.33 10.80 -4.11
C SER A 89 6.12 10.05 -4.64
N VAL A 90 5.71 8.93 -4.01
CA VAL A 90 4.69 8.01 -4.55
C VAL A 90 3.37 8.70 -4.95
N GLY A 91 2.93 9.72 -4.19
CA GLY A 91 1.72 10.48 -4.48
C GLY A 91 1.82 11.24 -5.80
N MET A 92 2.83 12.11 -5.91
CA MET A 92 3.03 12.93 -7.11
C MET A 92 3.60 12.14 -8.29
N ASN A 93 4.34 11.05 -8.05
CA ASN A 93 4.76 10.13 -9.10
C ASN A 93 3.54 9.44 -9.75
N GLY A 94 2.57 8.97 -8.95
CA GLY A 94 1.32 8.42 -9.49
C GLY A 94 0.52 9.45 -10.28
N CYS A 95 0.42 10.67 -9.77
CA CYS A 95 -0.21 11.78 -10.49
C CYS A 95 0.51 12.08 -11.81
N PHE A 96 1.84 12.12 -11.82
CA PHE A 96 2.66 12.32 -13.02
C PHE A 96 2.39 11.24 -14.06
N ALA A 97 2.36 9.97 -13.66
CA ALA A 97 2.02 8.86 -14.54
C ALA A 97 0.60 9.00 -15.13
N GLY A 98 -0.37 9.39 -14.31
CA GLY A 98 -1.73 9.67 -14.77
C GLY A 98 -1.82 10.83 -15.76
N ILE A 99 -1.08 11.93 -15.51
CA ILE A 99 -1.01 13.07 -16.43
C ILE A 99 -0.33 12.68 -17.75
N MET A 100 0.77 11.91 -17.72
CA MET A 100 1.44 11.42 -18.93
C MET A 100 0.51 10.52 -19.77
N MET A 101 -0.26 9.66 -19.13
CA MET A 101 -1.32 8.90 -19.80
C MET A 101 -2.40 9.83 -20.39
N GLY A 102 -2.84 10.84 -19.64
CA GLY A 102 -3.82 11.83 -20.11
C GLY A 102 -3.33 12.64 -21.32
N VAL A 103 -2.08 13.10 -21.29
CA VAL A 103 -1.46 13.81 -22.42
C VAL A 103 -1.33 12.92 -23.65
N ALA A 104 -0.91 11.68 -23.46
CA ALA A 104 -0.82 10.71 -24.55
C ALA A 104 -2.17 10.47 -25.23
N CYS A 105 -3.24 10.45 -24.43
CA CYS A 105 -4.60 10.28 -24.90
C CYS A 105 -5.16 11.56 -25.55
N ASP A 106 -5.16 12.66 -24.80
CA ASP A 106 -5.90 13.88 -25.14
C ASP A 106 -5.12 14.75 -26.14
N ARG A 107 -3.83 15.04 -25.87
CA ARG A 107 -3.04 15.97 -26.71
C ARG A 107 -2.34 15.30 -27.88
N TRP A 108 -1.80 14.09 -27.68
CA TRP A 108 -1.13 13.38 -28.78
C TRP A 108 -2.07 12.54 -29.62
N GLY A 109 -3.33 12.39 -29.18
CA GLY A 109 -4.36 11.68 -29.91
C GLY A 109 -4.02 10.20 -30.21
N LEU A 110 -3.19 9.56 -29.40
CA LEU A 110 -2.67 8.22 -29.71
C LEU A 110 -3.76 7.16 -29.84
N TYR A 111 -4.95 7.41 -29.28
CA TYR A 111 -6.10 6.52 -29.47
C TYR A 111 -6.60 6.48 -30.91
N THR A 112 -6.47 7.58 -31.67
CA THR A 112 -6.83 7.65 -33.09
C THR A 112 -5.75 7.12 -33.99
N VAL A 113 -4.47 7.37 -33.62
CA VAL A 113 -3.30 6.97 -34.41
C VAL A 113 -3.10 5.44 -34.39
N CYS A 114 -3.43 4.78 -33.27
CA CYS A 114 -3.24 3.34 -33.12
C CYS A 114 -4.28 2.47 -33.85
N GLY A 115 -5.24 3.05 -34.55
CA GLY A 115 -6.24 2.31 -35.36
C GLY A 115 -7.29 1.53 -34.55
N SER A 116 -7.15 1.45 -33.23
CA SER A 116 -8.20 0.91 -32.34
C SER A 116 -8.13 1.54 -30.94
N ASN A 117 -9.29 1.73 -30.32
CA ASN A 117 -9.40 2.28 -28.97
C ASN A 117 -8.68 1.42 -27.92
N ALA A 118 -8.69 0.11 -28.09
CA ALA A 118 -8.03 -0.81 -27.15
C ALA A 118 -6.51 -0.71 -27.23
N LEU A 119 -5.94 -0.68 -28.43
CA LEU A 119 -4.50 -0.52 -28.63
C LEU A 119 -4.05 0.86 -28.15
N GLY A 120 -4.80 1.92 -28.48
CA GLY A 120 -4.54 3.28 -28.01
C GLY A 120 -4.53 3.37 -26.50
N LEU A 121 -5.47 2.73 -25.81
CA LEU A 121 -5.51 2.65 -24.34
C LEU A 121 -4.25 1.98 -23.80
N ILE A 122 -3.86 0.82 -24.33
CA ILE A 122 -2.67 0.09 -23.89
C ILE A 122 -1.42 0.97 -24.05
N VAL A 123 -1.25 1.64 -25.19
CA VAL A 123 -0.09 2.52 -25.45
C VAL A 123 -0.06 3.67 -24.45
N CYS A 124 -1.20 4.36 -24.21
CA CYS A 124 -1.29 5.44 -23.22
C CYS A 124 -0.98 4.96 -21.80
N MET A 125 -1.48 3.76 -21.42
CA MET A 125 -1.14 3.15 -20.13
C MET A 125 0.35 2.86 -20.00
N LEU A 126 0.98 2.31 -21.04
CA LEU A 126 2.43 2.01 -21.05
C LEU A 126 3.27 3.29 -20.92
N ILE A 127 2.87 4.40 -21.53
CA ILE A 127 3.53 5.70 -21.37
C ILE A 127 3.43 6.17 -19.91
N GLY A 128 2.25 6.10 -19.31
CA GLY A 128 2.07 6.41 -17.91
C GLY A 128 2.93 5.53 -17.00
N LEU A 129 2.91 4.21 -17.23
CA LEU A 129 3.71 3.26 -16.45
C LEU A 129 5.21 3.50 -16.59
N ALA A 130 5.70 3.74 -17.81
CA ALA A 130 7.10 4.00 -18.08
C ALA A 130 7.57 5.29 -17.39
N SER A 131 6.75 6.35 -17.42
CA SER A 131 7.08 7.63 -16.77
C SER A 131 7.23 7.47 -15.24
N GLY A 132 6.33 6.77 -14.58
CA GLY A 132 6.45 6.55 -13.13
C GLY A 132 7.54 5.55 -12.76
N ALA A 133 7.78 4.52 -13.59
CA ALA A 133 8.91 3.61 -13.41
C ALA A 133 10.25 4.35 -13.52
N LEU A 134 10.38 5.32 -14.45
CA LEU A 134 11.55 6.18 -14.60
C LEU A 134 11.83 6.97 -13.32
N ILE A 135 10.81 7.57 -12.72
CA ILE A 135 10.93 8.28 -11.44
C ILE A 135 11.39 7.33 -10.33
N GLY A 136 10.79 6.14 -10.25
CA GLY A 136 11.21 5.12 -9.28
C GLY A 136 12.67 4.66 -9.51
N ALA A 137 13.10 4.51 -10.75
CA ALA A 137 14.49 4.19 -11.11
C ALA A 137 15.46 5.29 -10.69
N ILE A 138 15.10 6.57 -10.91
CA ILE A 138 15.89 7.73 -10.47
C ILE A 138 16.04 7.73 -8.96
N ASN A 139 14.94 7.61 -8.20
CA ASN A 139 14.97 7.52 -6.74
C ASN A 139 15.81 6.34 -6.26
N GLY A 140 15.62 5.19 -6.88
CA GLY A 140 16.40 3.99 -6.59
C GLY A 140 17.89 4.17 -6.85
N LEU A 141 18.29 4.83 -7.95
CA LEU A 141 19.68 5.11 -8.27
C LEU A 141 20.30 6.08 -7.26
N LEU A 142 19.61 7.19 -6.97
CA LEU A 142 20.09 8.22 -6.04
C LEU A 142 20.27 7.67 -4.62
N THR A 143 19.33 6.87 -4.15
CA THR A 143 19.39 6.30 -2.79
C THR A 143 20.35 5.12 -2.69
N SER A 144 20.41 4.24 -3.68
CA SER A 144 21.22 3.02 -3.61
C SER A 144 22.67 3.25 -4.02
N ARG A 145 22.92 3.96 -5.14
CA ARG A 145 24.28 4.15 -5.69
C ARG A 145 24.98 5.36 -5.09
N PHE A 146 24.27 6.51 -5.01
CA PHE A 146 24.81 7.75 -4.48
C PHE A 146 24.64 7.86 -2.95
N LYS A 147 23.94 6.90 -2.32
CA LYS A 147 23.71 6.81 -0.87
C LYS A 147 23.07 8.07 -0.27
N LEU A 148 22.27 8.78 -1.07
CA LEU A 148 21.51 9.91 -0.57
C LEU A 148 20.42 9.42 0.39
N SER A 149 20.05 10.25 1.35
CA SER A 149 18.94 9.94 2.26
C SER A 149 17.64 9.77 1.48
N SER A 150 16.95 8.64 1.68
CA SER A 150 15.75 8.29 0.90
C SER A 150 14.65 9.34 1.03
N TRP A 151 14.38 9.82 2.24
CA TRP A 151 13.30 10.76 2.46
C TRP A 151 13.59 12.14 1.83
N ILE A 152 14.84 12.64 1.86
CA ILE A 152 15.23 13.91 1.21
C ILE A 152 15.14 13.77 -0.31
N THR A 153 15.69 12.67 -0.85
CA THR A 153 15.68 12.39 -2.29
C THR A 153 14.25 12.32 -2.83
N THR A 154 13.40 11.56 -2.17
CA THR A 154 12.03 11.37 -2.65
C THR A 154 11.15 12.59 -2.41
N LEU A 155 11.40 13.38 -1.36
CA LEU A 155 10.77 14.67 -1.16
C LEU A 155 11.15 15.66 -2.28
N ALA A 156 12.43 15.74 -2.64
CA ALA A 156 12.87 16.55 -3.78
C ALA A 156 12.20 16.10 -5.09
N THR A 157 12.17 14.79 -5.32
CA THR A 157 11.50 14.21 -6.50
C THR A 157 9.99 14.48 -6.50
N GLN A 158 9.34 14.50 -5.34
CA GLN A 158 7.94 14.90 -5.21
C GLN A 158 7.69 16.31 -5.74
N PHE A 159 8.54 17.27 -5.36
CA PHE A 159 8.44 18.65 -5.86
C PHE A 159 8.72 18.72 -7.37
N ILE A 160 9.70 17.98 -7.88
CA ILE A 160 9.98 17.88 -9.31
C ILE A 160 8.75 17.34 -10.06
N CYS A 161 8.17 16.21 -9.59
CA CYS A 161 6.96 15.65 -10.18
C CYS A 161 5.79 16.65 -10.15
N LYS A 162 5.59 17.37 -9.03
CA LYS A 162 4.54 18.40 -8.91
C LYS A 162 4.74 19.51 -9.94
N GLY A 163 5.96 20.01 -10.11
CA GLY A 163 6.30 21.00 -11.13
C GLY A 163 6.04 20.49 -12.53
N LEU A 164 6.50 19.27 -12.87
CA LEU A 164 6.28 18.64 -14.17
C LEU A 164 4.78 18.42 -14.44
N VAL A 165 4.04 17.91 -13.48
CA VAL A 165 2.58 17.73 -13.58
C VAL A 165 1.90 19.05 -13.94
N THR A 166 2.18 20.12 -13.21
CA THR A 166 1.57 21.43 -13.44
C THR A 166 1.98 22.03 -14.81
N THR A 167 3.26 21.94 -15.16
CA THR A 167 3.77 22.47 -16.43
C THR A 167 3.20 21.70 -17.62
N ILE A 168 3.23 20.37 -17.59
CA ILE A 168 2.78 19.52 -18.70
C ILE A 168 1.25 19.60 -18.86
N SER A 169 0.48 19.57 -17.76
CA SER A 169 -0.98 19.70 -17.83
C SER A 169 -1.47 21.12 -18.05
N GLN A 170 -0.58 22.13 -17.84
CA GLN A 170 -0.94 23.55 -17.76
C GLN A 170 -1.95 23.84 -16.62
N GLY A 171 -1.91 23.01 -15.57
CA GLY A 171 -2.85 23.10 -14.44
C GLY A 171 -4.28 22.68 -14.75
N ILE A 172 -4.58 22.22 -15.97
CA ILE A 172 -5.93 21.81 -16.37
C ILE A 172 -6.10 20.29 -16.28
N THR A 173 -7.35 19.87 -16.04
CA THR A 173 -7.75 18.46 -16.08
C THR A 173 -7.85 17.98 -17.51
N LEU A 174 -7.22 16.85 -17.83
CA LEU A 174 -7.25 16.24 -19.17
C LEU A 174 -8.38 15.19 -19.23
N ASP A 175 -9.13 15.17 -20.32
CA ASP A 175 -10.24 14.23 -20.52
C ASP A 175 -9.77 12.96 -21.25
N VAL A 176 -10.08 11.79 -20.70
CA VAL A 176 -9.63 10.47 -21.20
C VAL A 176 -10.82 9.60 -21.64
N LYS A 177 -12.01 10.19 -21.82
CA LYS A 177 -13.26 9.47 -22.19
C LYS A 177 -13.17 8.73 -23.52
N ALA A 178 -12.37 9.25 -24.46
CA ALA A 178 -12.25 8.72 -25.81
C ALA A 178 -11.67 7.28 -25.85
N LEU A 179 -10.97 6.83 -24.83
CA LEU A 179 -10.24 5.55 -24.81
C LEU A 179 -11.12 4.30 -24.55
N GLY A 180 -12.44 4.41 -24.58
CA GLY A 180 -13.29 3.24 -24.31
C GLY A 180 -13.18 2.69 -22.88
N THR A 181 -12.56 3.44 -21.96
CA THR A 181 -12.41 3.09 -20.54
C THR A 181 -13.77 2.87 -19.85
N LYS A 182 -14.85 3.30 -20.50
CA LYS A 182 -16.24 3.09 -20.09
C LYS A 182 -16.55 1.61 -19.85
N ALA A 183 -16.04 0.71 -20.70
CA ALA A 183 -16.25 -0.73 -20.56
C ALA A 183 -15.67 -1.26 -19.22
N PHE A 184 -14.51 -0.77 -18.78
CA PHE A 184 -13.92 -1.14 -17.49
C PHE A 184 -14.67 -0.53 -16.30
N LYS A 185 -15.34 0.61 -16.52
CA LYS A 185 -16.11 1.30 -15.50
C LYS A 185 -17.50 0.70 -15.33
N ASP A 186 -18.17 0.36 -16.42
CA ASP A 186 -19.58 -0.03 -16.45
C ASP A 186 -19.79 -1.54 -16.20
N ALA A 187 -18.85 -2.39 -16.62
CA ALA A 187 -18.87 -3.81 -16.28
C ALA A 187 -18.45 -4.01 -14.81
N ARG A 188 -19.44 -4.17 -13.93
CA ARG A 188 -19.24 -4.27 -12.47
C ARG A 188 -19.77 -5.58 -11.91
N PRO A 189 -19.04 -6.71 -12.05
CA PRO A 189 -19.44 -7.92 -11.37
C PRO A 189 -19.48 -7.66 -9.86
N LEU A 190 -20.56 -8.06 -9.22
CA LEU A 190 -20.79 -7.81 -7.78
C LEU A 190 -20.75 -6.32 -7.38
N SER A 191 -21.08 -5.39 -8.27
CA SER A 191 -20.95 -3.93 -8.06
C SER A 191 -19.49 -3.45 -7.85
N LEU A 192 -18.48 -4.28 -8.14
CA LEU A 192 -17.05 -3.94 -8.07
C LEU A 192 -16.49 -3.74 -9.48
N SER A 193 -15.56 -2.80 -9.66
CA SER A 193 -14.87 -2.62 -10.93
C SER A 193 -13.89 -3.76 -11.21
N TRP A 194 -13.60 -4.06 -12.48
CA TRP A 194 -12.54 -5.03 -12.84
C TRP A 194 -11.18 -4.65 -12.25
N LEU A 195 -10.91 -3.35 -12.07
CA LEU A 195 -9.68 -2.87 -11.44
C LEU A 195 -9.54 -3.34 -9.99
N PHE A 196 -10.64 -3.56 -9.28
CA PHE A 196 -10.59 -4.11 -7.93
C PHE A 196 -10.09 -5.57 -7.94
N PHE A 197 -10.57 -6.38 -8.86
CA PHE A 197 -10.10 -7.77 -8.97
C PHE A 197 -8.62 -7.85 -9.38
N ILE A 198 -8.18 -6.95 -10.28
CA ILE A 198 -6.77 -6.81 -10.64
C ILE A 198 -5.95 -6.39 -9.40
N PHE A 199 -6.45 -5.43 -8.62
CA PHE A 199 -5.79 -4.99 -7.39
C PHE A 199 -5.63 -6.13 -6.37
N VAL A 200 -6.69 -6.92 -6.14
CA VAL A 200 -6.63 -8.10 -5.25
C VAL A 200 -5.63 -9.14 -5.79
N LEU A 201 -5.65 -9.39 -7.09
CA LEU A 201 -4.67 -10.30 -7.73
C LEU A 201 -3.23 -9.81 -7.50
N ILE A 202 -2.98 -8.52 -7.63
CA ILE A 202 -1.66 -7.91 -7.38
C ILE A 202 -1.25 -8.09 -5.91
N ILE A 203 -2.16 -7.91 -4.95
CA ILE A 203 -1.88 -8.19 -3.52
C ILE A 203 -1.45 -9.64 -3.34
N LEU A 204 -2.18 -10.60 -3.92
CA LEU A 204 -1.87 -12.02 -3.82
C LEU A 204 -0.51 -12.36 -4.42
N LEU A 205 -0.24 -11.86 -5.63
CA LEU A 205 1.05 -12.08 -6.31
C LEU A 205 2.21 -11.45 -5.53
N LEU A 206 2.04 -10.23 -5.04
CA LEU A 206 3.07 -9.55 -4.26
C LEU A 206 3.34 -10.25 -2.92
N ASP A 207 2.30 -10.77 -2.26
CA ASP A 207 2.46 -11.56 -1.04
C ASP A 207 3.26 -12.84 -1.31
N ILE A 208 2.98 -13.55 -2.41
CA ILE A 208 3.76 -14.71 -2.83
C ILE A 208 5.22 -14.31 -3.07
N VAL A 209 5.47 -13.21 -3.79
CA VAL A 209 6.83 -12.72 -4.06
C VAL A 209 7.56 -12.39 -2.76
N VAL A 210 6.94 -11.67 -1.84
CA VAL A 210 7.58 -11.26 -0.58
C VAL A 210 7.73 -12.41 0.42
N ARG A 211 6.83 -13.39 0.42
CA ARG A 211 6.90 -14.53 1.37
C ARG A 211 7.67 -15.73 0.84
N ARG A 212 7.62 -16.00 -0.47
CA ARG A 212 8.07 -17.26 -1.05
C ARG A 212 9.33 -17.16 -1.91
N THR A 213 9.80 -15.93 -2.23
CA THR A 213 10.96 -15.78 -3.11
C THR A 213 12.20 -15.26 -2.37
N SER A 214 13.37 -15.48 -2.97
CA SER A 214 14.63 -14.92 -2.48
C SER A 214 14.65 -13.41 -2.45
N PHE A 215 13.85 -12.73 -3.28
CA PHE A 215 13.73 -11.27 -3.30
C PHE A 215 13.13 -10.76 -1.99
N GLY A 216 12.01 -11.33 -1.54
CA GLY A 216 11.38 -10.94 -0.28
C GLY A 216 12.25 -11.21 0.94
N TYR A 217 12.98 -12.35 0.96
CA TYR A 217 13.98 -12.61 2.00
C TYR A 217 15.07 -11.53 2.03
N LYS A 218 15.63 -11.18 0.86
CA LYS A 218 16.67 -10.16 0.74
C LYS A 218 16.17 -8.76 1.14
N LEU A 219 14.91 -8.39 0.80
CA LEU A 219 14.29 -7.13 1.26
C LEU A 219 14.31 -7.04 2.78
N ARG A 220 13.85 -8.09 3.47
CA ARG A 220 13.80 -8.15 4.94
C ARG A 220 15.18 -8.14 5.56
N ALA A 221 16.13 -8.88 4.99
CA ALA A 221 17.51 -8.90 5.47
C ALA A 221 18.16 -7.51 5.38
N VAL A 222 17.96 -6.79 4.27
CA VAL A 222 18.47 -5.42 4.07
C VAL A 222 17.85 -4.46 5.08
N GLY A 223 16.54 -4.53 5.33
CA GLY A 223 15.87 -3.66 6.28
C GLY A 223 16.22 -3.97 7.74
N GLY A 224 16.42 -5.24 8.07
CA GLY A 224 16.78 -5.66 9.43
C GLY A 224 18.20 -5.22 9.83
N ASN A 225 19.18 -5.52 8.98
CA ASN A 225 20.57 -5.07 9.19
C ASN A 225 21.32 -5.05 7.85
N PRO A 226 21.51 -3.88 7.22
CA PRO A 226 22.22 -3.76 5.94
C PRO A 226 23.66 -4.27 5.98
N ASN A 227 24.36 -4.08 7.11
CA ASN A 227 25.75 -4.53 7.24
C ASN A 227 25.83 -6.05 7.31
N ALA A 228 25.02 -6.68 8.15
CA ALA A 228 24.94 -8.15 8.21
C ALA A 228 24.47 -8.75 6.87
N ALA A 229 23.52 -8.13 6.17
CA ALA A 229 23.09 -8.55 4.84
C ALA A 229 24.26 -8.53 3.84
N THR A 230 25.09 -7.47 3.88
CA THR A 230 26.29 -7.37 3.02
C THR A 230 27.31 -8.47 3.34
N MET A 231 27.56 -8.76 4.62
CA MET A 231 28.44 -9.85 5.03
C MET A 231 27.91 -11.23 4.60
N GLY A 232 26.59 -11.37 4.53
CA GLY A 232 25.90 -12.55 3.98
C GLY A 232 25.84 -12.61 2.45
N GLY A 233 26.57 -11.73 1.74
CA GLY A 233 26.65 -11.73 0.26
C GLY A 233 25.45 -11.10 -0.44
N ILE A 234 24.55 -10.40 0.29
CA ILE A 234 23.40 -9.70 -0.30
C ILE A 234 23.83 -8.33 -0.82
N SER A 235 23.60 -8.07 -2.09
CA SER A 235 23.85 -6.75 -2.68
C SER A 235 22.74 -5.75 -2.23
N VAL A 236 22.99 -5.02 -1.13
CA VAL A 236 22.06 -4.03 -0.56
C VAL A 236 21.63 -2.99 -1.58
N ASN A 237 22.58 -2.47 -2.38
CA ASN A 237 22.29 -1.46 -3.40
C ASN A 237 21.30 -1.97 -4.46
N LYS A 238 21.46 -3.23 -4.95
CA LYS A 238 20.54 -3.80 -5.93
C LYS A 238 19.13 -3.97 -5.35
N ILE A 239 19.03 -4.41 -4.10
CA ILE A 239 17.73 -4.63 -3.45
C ILE A 239 17.00 -3.30 -3.21
N ARG A 240 17.70 -2.26 -2.73
CA ARG A 240 17.14 -0.92 -2.57
C ARG A 240 16.70 -0.34 -3.92
N PHE A 241 17.55 -0.41 -4.94
CA PHE A 241 17.20 0.03 -6.29
C PHE A 241 15.90 -0.62 -6.78
N LEU A 242 15.80 -1.96 -6.69
CA LEU A 242 14.62 -2.69 -7.12
C LEU A 242 13.37 -2.31 -6.30
N ALA A 243 13.50 -2.08 -5.01
CA ALA A 243 12.38 -1.65 -4.15
C ALA A 243 11.82 -0.30 -4.61
N PHE A 244 12.67 0.71 -4.88
CA PHE A 244 12.23 2.00 -5.39
C PHE A 244 11.69 1.93 -6.83
N LEU A 245 12.31 1.14 -7.71
CA LEU A 245 11.80 0.92 -9.07
C LEU A 245 10.38 0.33 -9.04
N LEU A 246 10.17 -0.71 -8.22
CA LEU A 246 8.86 -1.32 -8.05
C LEU A 246 7.87 -0.34 -7.41
N ALA A 247 8.29 0.44 -6.41
CA ALA A 247 7.45 1.48 -5.82
C ALA A 247 7.01 2.51 -6.86
N GLY A 248 7.90 2.93 -7.77
CA GLY A 248 7.57 3.79 -8.90
C GLY A 248 6.56 3.17 -9.85
N ILE A 249 6.69 1.88 -10.17
CA ILE A 249 5.73 1.14 -10.99
C ILE A 249 4.36 1.05 -10.30
N PHE A 250 4.31 0.75 -9.00
CA PHE A 250 3.06 0.71 -8.24
C PHE A 250 2.40 2.09 -8.12
N ALA A 251 3.19 3.15 -7.95
CA ALA A 251 2.70 4.52 -7.98
C ALA A 251 2.10 4.85 -9.35
N ALA A 252 2.78 4.47 -10.44
CA ALA A 252 2.27 4.66 -11.80
C ALA A 252 0.98 3.88 -12.06
N LEU A 253 0.90 2.60 -11.63
CA LEU A 253 -0.32 1.81 -11.71
C LEU A 253 -1.48 2.49 -10.96
N SER A 254 -1.21 3.08 -9.80
CA SER A 254 -2.20 3.86 -9.06
C SER A 254 -2.76 5.02 -9.90
N GLY A 255 -1.88 5.83 -10.49
CA GLY A 255 -2.28 6.96 -11.34
C GLY A 255 -3.06 6.53 -12.57
N VAL A 256 -2.59 5.50 -13.27
CA VAL A 256 -3.26 4.92 -14.45
C VAL A 256 -4.66 4.38 -14.07
N PHE A 257 -4.77 3.64 -12.97
CA PHE A 257 -6.06 3.10 -12.51
C PHE A 257 -7.02 4.21 -12.11
N GLU A 258 -6.52 5.27 -11.48
CA GLU A 258 -7.33 6.43 -11.14
C GLU A 258 -7.87 7.13 -12.39
N VAL A 259 -7.03 7.37 -13.39
CA VAL A 259 -7.44 7.96 -14.68
C VAL A 259 -8.51 7.11 -15.35
N ILE A 260 -8.38 5.78 -15.35
CA ILE A 260 -9.40 4.87 -15.90
C ILE A 260 -10.70 4.98 -15.10
N GLN A 261 -10.65 5.03 -13.76
CA GLN A 261 -11.84 5.12 -12.91
C GLN A 261 -12.57 6.46 -13.07
N GLN A 262 -11.82 7.56 -13.14
CA GLN A 262 -12.39 8.90 -13.20
C GLN A 262 -12.65 9.38 -14.64
N GLN A 263 -12.02 8.73 -15.63
CA GLN A 263 -11.97 9.15 -17.04
C GLN A 263 -11.36 10.55 -17.20
N LYS A 264 -10.54 10.95 -16.27
CA LYS A 264 -9.88 12.25 -16.18
C LYS A 264 -8.51 12.12 -15.52
N ALA A 265 -7.53 12.86 -16.02
CA ALA A 265 -6.25 13.04 -15.35
C ALA A 265 -6.24 14.42 -14.65
N ILE A 266 -6.22 14.43 -13.32
CA ILE A 266 -6.36 15.62 -12.48
C ILE A 266 -5.00 16.00 -11.89
N PRO A 267 -4.45 17.20 -12.16
CA PRO A 267 -3.09 17.59 -11.75
C PRO A 267 -2.86 17.63 -10.23
N THR A 268 -3.91 17.80 -9.44
CA THR A 268 -3.82 17.89 -7.97
C THR A 268 -4.09 16.56 -7.28
N SER A 269 -4.37 15.49 -8.02
CA SER A 269 -4.82 14.22 -7.46
C SER A 269 -3.78 13.54 -6.56
N GLY A 270 -2.49 13.80 -6.78
CA GLY A 270 -1.39 13.20 -6.02
C GLY A 270 -1.08 13.84 -4.68
N GLU A 271 -1.57 15.04 -4.42
CA GLU A 271 -1.19 15.82 -3.24
C GLU A 271 -1.62 15.18 -1.91
N GLY A 272 -0.66 15.04 -0.98
CA GLY A 272 -0.88 14.49 0.36
C GLY A 272 -1.13 12.98 0.39
N ARG A 273 -1.05 12.26 -0.75
CA ARG A 273 -1.26 10.82 -0.80
C ARG A 273 -0.09 10.03 -0.23
N GLU A 274 1.11 10.59 -0.27
CA GLU A 274 2.30 10.02 0.34
C GLU A 274 2.09 9.73 1.83
N PHE A 275 1.55 10.69 2.57
CA PHE A 275 1.26 10.51 4.00
C PHE A 275 0.17 9.46 4.25
N ARG A 276 -0.90 9.46 3.46
CA ARG A 276 -1.97 8.46 3.53
C ARG A 276 -1.43 7.05 3.27
N THR A 277 -0.53 6.94 2.31
CA THR A 277 0.16 5.69 1.95
C THR A 277 1.02 5.18 3.09
N ILE A 278 1.83 6.06 3.73
CA ILE A 278 2.65 5.72 4.89
C ILE A 278 1.76 5.26 6.06
N ILE A 279 0.64 5.94 6.31
CA ILE A 279 -0.32 5.54 7.34
C ILE A 279 -0.83 4.11 7.10
N CYS A 280 -1.25 3.78 5.87
CA CYS A 280 -1.71 2.44 5.53
C CYS A 280 -0.66 1.37 5.82
N VAL A 281 0.60 1.63 5.44
CA VAL A 281 1.74 0.72 5.63
C VAL A 281 2.09 0.57 7.12
N SER A 282 2.16 1.68 7.85
CA SER A 282 2.53 1.69 9.27
C SER A 282 1.46 1.05 10.16
N ILE A 283 0.18 1.39 9.95
CA ILE A 283 -0.95 0.72 10.62
C ILE A 283 -0.93 -0.76 10.27
N GLY A 284 -0.66 -1.11 9.00
CA GLY A 284 -0.48 -2.48 8.53
C GLY A 284 0.65 -3.26 9.21
N GLY A 285 1.41 -2.61 10.10
CA GLY A 285 2.45 -3.24 10.90
C GLY A 285 3.75 -3.51 10.14
N LEU A 286 3.96 -2.86 8.99
CA LEU A 286 5.23 -2.95 8.27
C LEU A 286 6.25 -1.96 8.83
N SER A 287 7.48 -2.42 8.96
CA SER A 287 8.66 -1.63 9.32
C SER A 287 9.90 -2.24 8.68
N ALA A 288 11.08 -1.68 8.96
CA ALA A 288 12.34 -2.14 8.42
C ALA A 288 12.57 -3.64 8.71
N GLY A 289 12.52 -4.47 7.68
CA GLY A 289 12.70 -5.92 7.77
C GLY A 289 11.48 -6.74 8.23
N TYR A 290 10.41 -6.10 8.68
CA TYR A 290 9.26 -6.76 9.32
C TYR A 290 7.93 -6.41 8.66
N GLY A 291 6.95 -7.27 8.87
CA GLY A 291 5.58 -7.07 8.40
C GLY A 291 5.18 -7.98 7.24
N SER A 292 3.94 -7.88 6.81
CA SER A 292 3.35 -8.68 5.74
C SER A 292 2.55 -7.83 4.75
N ILE A 293 2.46 -8.30 3.51
CA ILE A 293 1.62 -7.64 2.50
C ILE A 293 0.14 -7.71 2.88
N TRP A 294 -0.29 -8.77 3.56
CA TRP A 294 -1.64 -8.87 4.13
C TRP A 294 -1.88 -7.82 5.21
N GLY A 295 -0.89 -7.57 6.09
CA GLY A 295 -0.96 -6.49 7.05
C GLY A 295 -1.18 -5.14 6.36
N CYS A 296 -0.41 -4.86 5.29
CA CYS A 296 -0.61 -3.67 4.46
C CYS A 296 -2.04 -3.61 3.89
N ALA A 297 -2.55 -4.70 3.33
CA ALA A 297 -3.90 -4.75 2.76
C ALA A 297 -4.99 -4.46 3.80
N ILE A 298 -4.87 -4.99 5.01
CA ILE A 298 -5.79 -4.69 6.12
C ILE A 298 -5.63 -3.23 6.58
N GLY A 299 -4.41 -2.70 6.63
CA GLY A 299 -4.15 -1.28 6.92
C GLY A 299 -4.80 -0.33 5.90
N ILE A 300 -4.74 -0.68 4.62
CA ILE A 300 -5.44 0.04 3.53
C ILE A 300 -6.96 0.03 3.77
N LEU A 301 -7.52 -1.13 4.09
CA LEU A 301 -8.95 -1.27 4.37
C LEU A 301 -9.36 -0.45 5.60
N LEU A 302 -8.61 -0.57 6.71
CA LEU A 302 -8.87 0.17 7.94
C LEU A 302 -8.86 1.68 7.69
N TYR A 303 -7.83 2.18 7.00
CA TYR A 303 -7.73 3.60 6.66
C TYR A 303 -8.98 4.09 5.89
N HIS A 304 -9.41 3.35 4.86
CA HIS A 304 -10.55 3.76 4.05
C HIS A 304 -11.88 3.63 4.79
N VAL A 305 -12.04 2.64 5.66
CA VAL A 305 -13.22 2.51 6.53
C VAL A 305 -13.29 3.71 7.47
N VAL A 306 -12.18 4.11 8.11
CA VAL A 306 -12.14 5.28 9.00
C VAL A 306 -12.55 6.55 8.26
N ILE A 307 -11.90 6.85 7.13
CA ILE A 307 -12.19 8.08 6.37
C ILE A 307 -13.65 8.12 5.90
N ARG A 308 -14.17 6.99 5.43
CA ARG A 308 -15.58 6.91 4.98
C ARG A 308 -16.58 6.98 6.12
N ALA A 309 -16.22 6.44 7.29
CA ALA A 309 -17.03 6.60 8.50
C ALA A 309 -17.15 8.08 8.89
N LEU A 310 -16.04 8.82 8.89
CA LEU A 310 -16.03 10.25 9.19
C LEU A 310 -16.84 11.08 8.18
N GLU A 311 -16.73 10.76 6.88
CA GLU A 311 -17.54 11.40 5.85
C GLU A 311 -19.04 11.19 6.07
N VAL A 312 -19.45 9.96 6.42
CA VAL A 312 -20.87 9.63 6.69
C VAL A 312 -21.37 10.29 7.96
N LEU A 313 -20.50 10.48 8.95
CA LEU A 313 -20.81 11.21 10.19
C LEU A 313 -20.77 12.74 10.03
N GLY A 314 -20.54 13.23 8.80
CA GLY A 314 -20.59 14.66 8.49
C GLY A 314 -19.33 15.44 8.90
N TRP A 315 -18.20 14.75 9.15
CA TRP A 315 -16.95 15.44 9.47
C TRP A 315 -16.39 16.15 8.23
N ASP A 316 -16.06 17.44 8.43
CA ASP A 316 -15.45 18.23 7.38
C ASP A 316 -14.07 17.69 6.97
N LYS A 317 -13.70 17.91 5.70
CA LYS A 317 -12.40 17.48 5.14
C LYS A 317 -11.20 18.05 5.90
N MET A 318 -11.32 19.24 6.46
CA MET A 318 -10.25 19.85 7.26
C MET A 318 -10.03 19.11 8.58
N LEU A 319 -11.11 18.71 9.27
CA LEU A 319 -11.02 17.87 10.47
C LEU A 319 -10.46 16.48 10.15
N GLN A 320 -10.79 15.92 8.99
CA GLN A 320 -10.18 14.66 8.54
C GLN A 320 -8.66 14.79 8.35
N LEU A 321 -8.14 15.94 7.87
CA LEU A 321 -6.70 16.20 7.79
C LEU A 321 -6.03 16.25 9.16
N VAL A 322 -6.68 16.86 10.17
CA VAL A 322 -6.18 16.86 11.55
C VAL A 322 -6.07 15.42 12.07
N LEU A 323 -7.09 14.59 11.82
CA LEU A 323 -7.08 13.20 12.23
C LEU A 323 -5.99 12.39 11.52
N ILE A 324 -5.81 12.60 10.20
CA ILE A 324 -4.74 11.97 9.42
C ILE A 324 -3.37 12.30 10.03
N GLY A 325 -3.13 13.56 10.39
CA GLY A 325 -1.90 13.97 11.07
C GLY A 325 -1.71 13.30 12.43
N ALA A 326 -2.76 13.22 13.25
CA ALA A 326 -2.74 12.55 14.55
C ALA A 326 -2.45 11.04 14.39
N ILE A 327 -3.11 10.36 13.45
CA ILE A 327 -2.89 8.94 13.15
C ILE A 327 -1.44 8.72 12.70
N LEU A 328 -0.88 9.60 11.88
CA LEU A 328 0.51 9.49 11.43
C LEU A 328 1.49 9.56 12.61
N ILE A 329 1.29 10.49 13.54
CA ILE A 329 2.11 10.59 14.76
C ILE A 329 2.04 9.29 15.58
N VAL A 330 0.83 8.78 15.81
CA VAL A 330 0.62 7.53 16.56
C VAL A 330 1.27 6.35 15.85
N ALA A 331 1.13 6.26 14.52
CA ALA A 331 1.72 5.18 13.72
C ALA A 331 3.26 5.18 13.82
N VAL A 332 3.90 6.36 13.71
CA VAL A 332 5.35 6.51 13.84
C VAL A 332 5.82 6.18 15.27
N LEU A 333 5.08 6.63 16.29
CA LEU A 333 5.39 6.29 17.69
C LEU A 333 5.31 4.78 17.92
N MET A 334 4.30 4.10 17.39
CA MET A 334 4.18 2.64 17.49
C MET A 334 5.34 1.92 16.81
N ASP A 335 5.81 2.39 15.64
CA ASP A 335 6.97 1.81 14.95
C ASP A 335 8.25 1.94 15.80
N ILE A 336 8.48 3.12 16.38
CA ILE A 336 9.63 3.35 17.28
C ILE A 336 9.56 2.45 18.52
N MET A 337 8.38 2.31 19.12
CA MET A 337 8.19 1.46 20.29
C MET A 337 8.44 -0.01 19.96
N ARG A 338 7.91 -0.51 18.84
CA ARG A 338 8.16 -1.91 18.39
C ARG A 338 9.66 -2.17 18.23
N LYS A 339 10.40 -1.30 17.53
CA LYS A 339 11.86 -1.42 17.37
C LYS A 339 12.59 -1.50 18.70
N LYS A 340 12.21 -0.68 19.70
CA LYS A 340 12.80 -0.73 21.05
C LYS A 340 12.51 -2.02 21.80
N PHE A 341 11.31 -2.61 21.64
CA PHE A 341 10.95 -3.88 22.28
C PHE A 341 11.72 -5.06 21.68
N GLU A 342 11.89 -5.10 20.36
CA GLU A 342 12.62 -6.16 19.65
C GLU A 342 14.11 -6.17 20.03
N VAL A 343 14.76 -5.00 20.08
CA VAL A 343 16.17 -4.89 20.52
C VAL A 343 16.35 -5.41 21.93
N LYS A 344 15.39 -5.20 22.84
CA LYS A 344 15.46 -5.72 24.21
C LYS A 344 15.27 -7.25 24.31
N GLN A 345 14.58 -7.88 23.35
CA GLN A 345 14.41 -9.34 23.34
C GLN A 345 15.65 -10.06 22.78
N VAL A 346 16.38 -9.44 21.87
CA VAL A 346 17.63 -10.02 21.29
C VAL A 346 18.83 -9.84 22.24
N ALA A 347 18.76 -8.87 23.15
CA ALA A 347 19.82 -8.61 24.15
C ALA A 347 19.66 -9.42 25.46
N LYS A 348 18.62 -10.24 25.56
CA LYS A 348 18.43 -11.25 26.62
C LYS A 348 18.62 -12.67 26.06
#